data_e0ee2e7765159acb9fbb5d36c2b487d8
#
_entry.id   e0ee2e7765159acb9fbb5d36c2b487d8
#
_cell.length_a   1.000
_cell.length_b   1.000
_cell.length_c   1.000
_cell.angle_alpha   90.00
_cell.angle_beta   90.00
_cell.angle_gamma   90.00
#
_symmetry.space_group_name_H-M   'P 1'
#
loop_
_entity.id
_entity.type
_entity.pdbx_description
1 polymer ?
#
loop_
_entity_poly.entity_id
_entity_poly.type
_entity_poly.pdbx_seq_one_letter_code
_entity_poly.pdbx_strand_id
1 'polypeptide(L)'
;MTPSDQAVARGRDGASFATAPGRDAAPQELGGSGPPVRQAPPTDDRRPEGGDRARRGAPAGTGLHAERVSRLIGGGLVLDGVTLAPRPGETVGLLGPNGSGKSTLLRLLSGVLAPSAGVVALDGTPLDRTARRAVARRVAAVEQNAHTQTELTVRDVVALGRVPHRRAWTPMSAADADAVAAALERTGLTGTADRSWHTLSGGERQRAQIARALAQEPSELLLDEPTNHLDIQYQLDLMELVAGLPVTTVIALHDLNLAAMYCDRLLVLCGGRVVAEGTPPQVLTPALIEEVYGVRAEVEPGPGHPVIRFLRRGSEPPRHSDAPAAKARTTPGPERSDRRWGANPEGGIRP
;
A
#
# COMPACT_ATOMS: atom_id res chain seq x y z
N MET A 1 60.40 -24.25 -15.13
CA MET A 1 60.61 -25.43 -14.28
C MET A 1 59.28 -25.87 -13.77
N THR A 2 58.67 -26.82 -14.42
CA THR A 2 57.62 -27.78 -13.99
C THR A 2 58.34 -28.92 -13.24
N PRO A 3 57.71 -29.92 -12.61
CA PRO A 3 56.33 -30.39 -12.57
C PRO A 3 55.89 -30.99 -11.20
N SER A 4 54.70 -31.51 -11.09
CA SER A 4 54.22 -32.87 -10.74
C SER A 4 52.87 -32.80 -10.05
N ASP A 5 51.81 -33.22 -10.64
CA ASP A 5 51.23 -34.57 -10.72
C ASP A 5 51.13 -35.33 -9.39
N GLN A 6 49.87 -35.61 -8.96
CA GLN A 6 49.42 -36.97 -8.62
C GLN A 6 47.90 -37.04 -8.42
N ALA A 7 47.30 -37.83 -9.28
CA ALA A 7 45.98 -38.44 -9.17
C ALA A 7 46.03 -39.68 -8.24
N VAL A 8 44.87 -40.11 -7.73
CA VAL A 8 44.43 -41.52 -7.44
C VAL A 8 43.13 -41.40 -6.62
N ALA A 9 42.02 -41.79 -7.05
CA ALA A 9 41.34 -43.02 -7.44
C ALA A 9 40.30 -43.50 -6.41
N ARG A 10 39.08 -43.67 -6.91
CA ARG A 10 38.08 -44.73 -6.72
C ARG A 10 37.67 -45.20 -5.30
N GLY A 11 36.35 -45.11 -5.07
CA GLY A 11 35.60 -45.97 -4.14
C GLY A 11 34.13 -45.97 -4.51
N ARG A 12 33.71 -46.99 -5.23
CA ARG A 12 32.30 -47.45 -5.37
C ARG A 12 31.92 -48.13 -4.08
N ASP A 13 30.71 -47.86 -3.59
CA ASP A 13 29.88 -48.89 -3.03
C ASP A 13 28.44 -48.41 -3.00
N GLY A 14 27.60 -49.12 -3.51
CA GLY A 14 26.30 -49.42 -3.70
C GLY A 14 25.59 -49.90 -2.44
N ALA A 15 24.43 -49.38 -2.18
CA ALA A 15 23.42 -50.01 -1.34
C ALA A 15 22.06 -49.75 -1.96
N SER A 16 21.57 -50.81 -2.58
CA SER A 16 20.20 -51.08 -2.93
C SER A 16 19.38 -51.17 -1.65
N PHE A 17 18.24 -50.45 -1.53
CA PHE A 17 17.20 -50.81 -0.60
C PHE A 17 15.83 -50.83 -1.29
N ALA A 18 15.18 -51.90 -0.97
CA ALA A 18 14.02 -52.55 -1.50
C ALA A 18 12.74 -51.69 -1.50
N THR A 19 11.99 -51.92 -2.53
CA THR A 19 10.55 -51.69 -2.72
C THR A 19 9.73 -52.36 -1.64
N ALA A 20 8.76 -51.64 -1.06
CA ALA A 20 7.60 -52.21 -0.38
C ALA A 20 6.32 -51.44 -0.76
N PRO A 21 5.16 -52.12 -0.84
CA PRO A 21 4.02 -51.68 -1.65
C PRO A 21 2.96 -50.88 -0.89
N GLY A 22 2.27 -50.09 -1.64
CA GLY A 22 0.90 -49.60 -1.59
C GLY A 22 0.14 -49.53 -0.26
N ARG A 23 -0.36 -48.33 0.02
CA ARG A 23 -1.70 -48.16 0.57
C ARG A 23 -2.31 -46.89 -0.05
N ASP A 24 -3.34 -47.13 -0.86
CA ASP A 24 -4.31 -46.15 -1.27
C ASP A 24 -4.96 -45.54 -0.03
N ALA A 25 -4.77 -44.23 0.16
CA ALA A 25 -5.58 -43.43 1.04
C ALA A 25 -6.07 -42.22 0.23
N ALA A 26 -7.34 -42.27 -0.10
CA ALA A 26 -8.05 -41.13 -0.69
C ALA A 26 -7.91 -39.89 0.21
N PRO A 27 -7.78 -38.69 -0.35
CA PRO A 27 -7.78 -37.47 0.44
C PRO A 27 -9.17 -37.23 1.00
N GLN A 28 -9.27 -37.20 2.33
CA GLN A 28 -10.45 -36.69 3.04
C GLN A 28 -10.60 -35.23 2.71
N GLU A 29 -11.72 -34.87 2.10
CA GLU A 29 -12.19 -33.50 1.96
C GLU A 29 -12.36 -32.90 3.37
N LEU A 30 -11.41 -32.09 3.80
CA LEU A 30 -11.61 -31.20 4.93
C LEU A 30 -12.50 -30.05 4.43
N GLY A 31 -13.81 -30.25 4.58
CA GLY A 31 -14.81 -29.19 4.46
C GLY A 31 -14.63 -28.16 5.57
N GLY A 32 -13.66 -27.25 5.40
CA GLY A 32 -13.50 -26.07 6.22
C GLY A 32 -14.33 -24.94 5.63
N SER A 33 -15.55 -24.75 6.10
CA SER A 33 -16.34 -23.54 5.89
C SER A 33 -15.64 -22.38 6.59
N GLY A 34 -14.81 -21.65 5.85
CA GLY A 34 -14.31 -20.35 6.29
C GLY A 34 -15.49 -19.37 6.47
N PRO A 35 -15.37 -18.35 7.33
CA PRO A 35 -16.42 -17.38 7.56
C PRO A 35 -16.79 -16.68 6.23
N PRO A 36 -18.10 -16.41 6.00
CA PRO A 36 -18.56 -15.79 4.78
C PRO A 36 -17.98 -14.37 4.65
N VAL A 37 -17.59 -14.00 3.43
CA VAL A 37 -17.23 -12.62 3.06
C VAL A 37 -18.42 -11.72 3.40
N ARG A 38 -18.24 -10.82 4.35
CA ARG A 38 -19.27 -9.82 4.69
C ARG A 38 -19.24 -8.72 3.65
N GLN A 39 -20.19 -8.74 2.73
CA GLN A 39 -20.51 -7.58 1.91
C GLN A 39 -21.36 -6.62 2.76
N ALA A 40 -20.92 -5.35 2.84
CA ALA A 40 -21.72 -4.32 3.49
C ALA A 40 -22.98 -4.02 2.68
N PRO A 41 -24.13 -3.73 3.32
CA PRO A 41 -25.36 -3.37 2.61
C PRO A 41 -25.17 -2.05 1.84
N PRO A 42 -25.84 -1.87 0.69
CA PRO A 42 -25.76 -0.63 -0.07
C PRO A 42 -26.31 0.55 0.75
N THR A 43 -25.48 1.57 0.94
CA THR A 43 -25.91 2.84 1.55
C THR A 43 -26.35 3.84 0.48
N ASP A 44 -27.44 4.55 0.74
CA ASP A 44 -28.01 5.63 -0.09
C ASP A 44 -27.02 6.82 -0.09
N ASP A 45 -26.33 7.00 -1.22
CA ASP A 45 -25.20 7.90 -1.38
C ASP A 45 -25.65 9.26 -1.91
N ARG A 46 -26.03 10.18 -1.01
CA ARG A 46 -26.18 11.60 -1.35
C ARG A 46 -24.91 12.34 -0.93
N ARG A 47 -23.89 12.35 -1.80
CA ARG A 47 -22.74 13.25 -1.68
C ARG A 47 -23.15 14.69 -2.04
N PRO A 48 -22.63 15.74 -1.36
CA PRO A 48 -22.76 17.11 -1.83
C PRO A 48 -21.95 17.32 -3.13
N GLU A 49 -22.60 17.99 -4.09
CA GLU A 49 -22.05 18.29 -5.40
C GLU A 49 -20.85 19.24 -5.30
N GLY A 50 -19.67 18.72 -5.62
CA GLY A 50 -18.45 19.49 -5.82
C GLY A 50 -17.50 18.72 -6.75
N GLY A 51 -17.59 19.00 -8.06
CA GLY A 51 -16.59 18.57 -9.04
C GLY A 51 -16.92 17.32 -9.84
N ASP A 52 -18.08 17.26 -10.50
CA ASP A 52 -18.40 16.24 -11.51
C ASP A 52 -17.68 16.53 -12.82
N ARG A 53 -16.49 15.92 -12.99
CA ARG A 53 -15.89 15.66 -14.31
C ARG A 53 -16.15 14.20 -14.66
N ALA A 54 -17.28 13.97 -15.32
CA ALA A 54 -17.58 12.88 -16.25
C ALA A 54 -16.84 11.55 -16.00
N ARG A 55 -17.14 10.85 -14.90
CA ARG A 55 -16.84 9.40 -14.77
C ARG A 55 -17.91 8.63 -15.57
N ARG A 56 -17.77 8.61 -16.90
CA ARG A 56 -18.54 7.70 -17.74
C ARG A 56 -18.09 6.29 -17.38
N GLY A 57 -19.02 5.46 -16.93
CA GLY A 57 -18.75 4.07 -16.58
C GLY A 57 -18.01 3.35 -17.71
N ALA A 58 -16.75 2.96 -17.46
CA ALA A 58 -16.01 2.10 -18.37
C ALA A 58 -16.71 0.73 -18.42
N PRO A 59 -16.74 0.06 -19.59
CA PRO A 59 -17.31 -1.27 -19.71
C PRO A 59 -16.59 -2.25 -18.76
N ALA A 60 -17.34 -3.22 -18.22
CA ALA A 60 -16.78 -4.28 -17.40
C ALA A 60 -15.64 -4.98 -18.14
N GLY A 61 -14.46 -5.05 -17.53
CA GLY A 61 -13.25 -5.62 -18.13
C GLY A 61 -12.22 -4.60 -18.62
N THR A 62 -12.43 -3.28 -18.41
CA THR A 62 -11.42 -2.25 -18.71
C THR A 62 -10.46 -2.13 -17.52
N GLY A 63 -9.15 -2.02 -17.81
CA GLY A 63 -8.09 -1.91 -16.80
C GLY A 63 -7.60 -3.27 -16.28
N LEU A 64 -6.78 -3.19 -15.23
CA LEU A 64 -6.15 -4.35 -14.60
C LEU A 64 -7.11 -5.02 -13.61
N HIS A 65 -7.33 -6.33 -13.74
CA HIS A 65 -8.16 -7.08 -12.80
C HIS A 65 -7.63 -8.49 -12.54
N ALA A 66 -7.99 -9.04 -11.39
CA ALA A 66 -7.73 -10.40 -10.98
C ALA A 66 -9.05 -11.10 -10.67
N GLU A 67 -9.25 -12.31 -11.21
CA GLU A 67 -10.44 -13.13 -10.99
C GLU A 67 -10.05 -14.45 -10.31
N ARG A 68 -10.49 -14.62 -9.06
CA ARG A 68 -10.29 -15.82 -8.23
C ARG A 68 -8.85 -16.33 -8.27
N VAL A 69 -7.87 -15.41 -8.19
CA VAL A 69 -6.48 -15.80 -8.25
C VAL A 69 -6.04 -16.49 -6.97
N SER A 70 -5.37 -17.63 -7.16
CA SER A 70 -4.72 -18.39 -6.07
C SER A 70 -3.25 -18.55 -6.38
N ARG A 71 -2.41 -18.62 -5.34
CA ARG A 71 -0.97 -18.79 -5.49
C ARG A 71 -0.41 -19.74 -4.42
N LEU A 72 0.29 -20.76 -4.90
CA LEU A 72 1.08 -21.69 -4.09
C LEU A 72 2.56 -21.28 -4.13
N ILE A 73 3.23 -21.26 -2.99
CA ILE A 73 4.68 -21.01 -2.87
C ILE A 73 5.23 -22.05 -1.88
N GLY A 74 6.22 -22.84 -2.31
CA GLY A 74 6.82 -23.89 -1.46
C GLY A 74 5.83 -24.92 -0.91
N GLY A 75 4.74 -25.18 -1.65
CA GLY A 75 3.66 -26.08 -1.22
C GLY A 75 2.62 -25.44 -0.29
N GLY A 76 2.85 -24.21 0.19
CA GLY A 76 1.88 -23.45 1.00
C GLY A 76 1.00 -22.55 0.13
N LEU A 77 -0.30 -22.48 0.46
CA LEU A 77 -1.25 -21.57 -0.19
C LEU A 77 -1.08 -20.18 0.39
N VAL A 78 -0.61 -19.22 -0.43
CA VAL A 78 -0.35 -17.84 -0.03
C VAL A 78 -1.54 -16.93 -0.37
N LEU A 79 -2.22 -17.20 -1.49
CA LEU A 79 -3.46 -16.54 -1.89
C LEU A 79 -4.47 -17.59 -2.31
N ASP A 80 -5.72 -17.38 -1.93
CA ASP A 80 -6.83 -18.31 -2.16
C ASP A 80 -8.06 -17.59 -2.70
N GLY A 81 -8.28 -17.71 -4.01
CA GLY A 81 -9.47 -17.21 -4.70
C GLY A 81 -9.69 -15.70 -4.66
N VAL A 82 -8.61 -14.90 -4.59
CA VAL A 82 -8.71 -13.44 -4.51
C VAL A 82 -9.24 -12.86 -5.82
N THR A 83 -10.25 -12.01 -5.72
CA THR A 83 -10.79 -11.20 -6.83
C THR A 83 -10.57 -9.72 -6.52
N LEU A 84 -10.08 -8.95 -7.50
CA LEU A 84 -9.88 -7.51 -7.42
C LEU A 84 -10.08 -6.90 -8.81
N ALA A 85 -10.97 -5.92 -8.91
CA ALA A 85 -11.23 -5.16 -10.14
C ALA A 85 -11.29 -3.65 -9.80
N PRO A 86 -10.16 -2.94 -9.84
CA PRO A 86 -10.14 -1.49 -9.67
C PRO A 86 -10.90 -0.79 -10.79
N ARG A 87 -11.57 0.32 -10.46
CA ARG A 87 -12.16 1.19 -11.47
C ARG A 87 -11.09 2.12 -12.04
N PRO A 88 -11.19 2.53 -13.31
CA PRO A 88 -10.25 3.50 -13.88
C PRO A 88 -10.12 4.77 -13.02
N GLY A 89 -8.89 5.12 -12.63
CA GLY A 89 -8.58 6.25 -11.77
C GLY A 89 -8.92 6.07 -10.29
N GLU A 90 -9.30 4.86 -9.86
CA GLU A 90 -9.54 4.54 -8.45
C GLU A 90 -8.23 4.23 -7.72
N THR A 91 -8.13 4.66 -6.46
CA THR A 91 -7.06 4.23 -5.55
C THR A 91 -7.60 3.16 -4.61
N VAL A 92 -7.10 1.93 -4.78
CA VAL A 92 -7.48 0.77 -3.96
C VAL A 92 -6.37 0.47 -2.96
N GLY A 93 -6.69 0.55 -1.66
CA GLY A 93 -5.80 0.18 -0.56
C GLY A 93 -5.87 -1.34 -0.26
N LEU A 94 -4.73 -2.01 -0.31
CA LEU A 94 -4.59 -3.39 0.17
C LEU A 94 -4.16 -3.37 1.62
N LEU A 95 -5.00 -3.87 2.52
CA LEU A 95 -4.77 -3.95 3.95
C LEU A 95 -4.63 -5.41 4.40
N GLY A 96 -4.09 -5.60 5.60
CA GLY A 96 -3.95 -6.91 6.24
C GLY A 96 -2.61 -7.06 6.95
N PRO A 97 -2.50 -8.04 7.87
CA PRO A 97 -1.28 -8.29 8.63
C PRO A 97 -0.12 -8.73 7.74
N ASN A 98 1.10 -8.77 8.31
CA ASN A 98 2.25 -9.30 7.61
C ASN A 98 2.01 -10.77 7.22
N GLY A 99 2.44 -11.14 6.00
CA GLY A 99 2.20 -12.48 5.48
C GLY A 99 0.79 -12.76 4.96
N SER A 100 -0.12 -11.78 4.92
CA SER A 100 -1.48 -11.95 4.39
C SER A 100 -1.55 -12.12 2.87
N GLY A 101 -0.45 -11.87 2.13
CA GLY A 101 -0.38 -12.06 0.68
C GLY A 101 -0.40 -10.76 -0.15
N LYS A 102 -0.38 -9.56 0.46
CA LYS A 102 -0.42 -8.25 -0.25
C LYS A 102 0.62 -8.14 -1.36
N SER A 103 1.90 -8.30 -1.02
CA SER A 103 3.01 -8.22 -2.00
C SER A 103 2.92 -9.33 -3.06
N THR A 104 2.42 -10.52 -2.70
CA THR A 104 2.18 -11.60 -3.65
C THR A 104 1.09 -11.23 -4.65
N LEU A 105 -0.01 -10.61 -4.18
CA LEU A 105 -1.07 -10.12 -5.06
C LEU A 105 -0.55 -9.03 -6.02
N LEU A 106 0.23 -8.06 -5.52
CA LEU A 106 0.85 -7.02 -6.37
C LEU A 106 1.77 -7.62 -7.43
N ARG A 107 2.56 -8.66 -7.09
CA ARG A 107 3.42 -9.36 -8.06
C ARG A 107 2.63 -10.18 -9.08
N LEU A 108 1.47 -10.70 -8.73
CA LEU A 108 0.55 -11.32 -9.71
C LEU A 108 -0.03 -10.27 -10.64
N LEU A 109 -0.50 -9.13 -10.10
CA LEU A 109 -1.05 -8.02 -10.87
C LEU A 109 -0.02 -7.39 -11.83
N SER A 110 1.26 -7.32 -11.44
CA SER A 110 2.34 -6.83 -12.32
C SER A 110 2.81 -7.85 -13.37
N GLY A 111 2.31 -9.09 -13.31
CA GLY A 111 2.75 -10.17 -14.19
C GLY A 111 4.15 -10.70 -13.89
N VAL A 112 4.76 -10.33 -12.75
CA VAL A 112 6.06 -10.88 -12.27
C VAL A 112 5.88 -12.33 -11.84
N LEU A 113 4.73 -12.64 -11.21
CA LEU A 113 4.33 -14.01 -10.86
C LEU A 113 3.12 -14.42 -11.69
N ALA A 114 3.04 -15.71 -12.03
CA ALA A 114 1.84 -16.30 -12.61
C ALA A 114 0.95 -16.86 -11.50
N PRO A 115 -0.40 -16.75 -11.59
CA PRO A 115 -1.29 -17.40 -10.65
C PRO A 115 -1.22 -18.93 -10.79
N SER A 116 -1.45 -19.67 -9.68
CA SER A 116 -1.60 -21.13 -9.72
C SER A 116 -3.00 -21.54 -10.15
N ALA A 117 -4.01 -20.68 -9.90
CA ALA A 117 -5.38 -20.79 -10.40
C ALA A 117 -5.98 -19.39 -10.52
N GLY A 118 -7.05 -19.24 -11.30
CA GLY A 118 -7.65 -17.95 -11.62
C GLY A 118 -6.88 -17.24 -12.73
N VAL A 119 -7.22 -16.00 -13.01
CA VAL A 119 -6.62 -15.21 -14.09
C VAL A 119 -6.37 -13.77 -13.65
N VAL A 120 -5.26 -13.18 -14.11
CA VAL A 120 -5.03 -11.73 -14.11
C VAL A 120 -5.09 -11.26 -15.53
N ALA A 121 -5.89 -10.23 -15.79
CA ALA A 121 -6.07 -9.70 -17.14
C ALA A 121 -5.98 -8.17 -17.15
N LEU A 122 -5.60 -7.63 -18.30
CA LEU A 122 -5.54 -6.20 -18.62
C LEU A 122 -6.44 -5.95 -19.83
N ASP A 123 -7.43 -5.07 -19.67
CA ASP A 123 -8.43 -4.79 -20.69
C ASP A 123 -9.09 -6.06 -21.27
N GLY A 124 -9.43 -7.01 -20.38
CA GLY A 124 -10.05 -8.29 -20.73
C GLY A 124 -9.09 -9.33 -21.36
N THR A 125 -7.83 -8.98 -21.58
CA THR A 125 -6.83 -9.93 -22.12
C THR A 125 -5.96 -10.48 -20.99
N PRO A 126 -5.88 -11.81 -20.79
CA PRO A 126 -5.02 -12.42 -19.79
C PRO A 126 -3.54 -12.01 -19.95
N LEU A 127 -2.86 -11.73 -18.81
CA LEU A 127 -1.46 -11.28 -18.83
C LEU A 127 -0.50 -12.32 -19.42
N ASP A 128 -0.79 -13.61 -19.27
CA ASP A 128 -0.01 -14.70 -19.83
C ASP A 128 -0.06 -14.76 -21.37
N ARG A 129 -1.11 -14.17 -21.98
CA ARG A 129 -1.28 -14.02 -23.43
C ARG A 129 -0.82 -12.68 -23.97
N THR A 130 -0.39 -11.78 -23.07
CA THR A 130 0.05 -10.43 -23.42
C THR A 130 1.57 -10.36 -23.41
N ALA A 131 2.19 -9.77 -24.44
CA ALA A 131 3.62 -9.59 -24.47
C ALA A 131 4.09 -8.80 -23.23
N ARG A 132 5.09 -9.29 -22.50
CA ARG A 132 5.61 -8.65 -21.27
C ARG A 132 5.88 -7.15 -21.42
N ARG A 133 6.37 -6.75 -22.60
CA ARG A 133 6.64 -5.35 -22.90
C ARG A 133 5.36 -4.52 -23.04
N ALA A 134 4.28 -5.10 -23.54
CA ALA A 134 2.99 -4.42 -23.62
C ALA A 134 2.38 -4.24 -22.21
N VAL A 135 2.47 -5.26 -21.36
CA VAL A 135 2.10 -5.15 -19.94
C VAL A 135 2.95 -4.08 -19.25
N ALA A 136 4.29 -4.12 -19.42
CA ALA A 136 5.20 -3.18 -18.82
C ALA A 136 5.04 -1.73 -19.29
N ARG A 137 4.35 -1.43 -20.37
CA ARG A 137 3.97 -0.06 -20.77
C ARG A 137 2.72 0.46 -20.06
N ARG A 138 1.89 -0.45 -19.55
CA ARG A 138 0.60 -0.10 -18.96
C ARG A 138 0.59 -0.22 -17.44
N VAL A 139 1.35 -1.17 -16.91
CA VAL A 139 1.42 -1.49 -15.48
C VAL A 139 2.80 -1.15 -14.96
N ALA A 140 2.90 -0.14 -14.10
CA ALA A 140 4.13 0.19 -13.38
C ALA A 140 4.05 -0.33 -11.95
N ALA A 141 5.17 -0.87 -11.45
CA ALA A 141 5.27 -1.36 -10.08
C ALA A 141 6.45 -0.71 -9.36
N VAL A 142 6.20 -0.30 -8.11
CA VAL A 142 7.23 0.16 -7.17
C VAL A 142 7.29 -0.84 -6.03
N GLU A 143 8.39 -1.56 -5.93
CA GLU A 143 8.66 -2.53 -4.87
C GLU A 143 9.31 -1.83 -3.66
N GLN A 144 9.18 -2.44 -2.48
CA GLN A 144 9.67 -1.92 -1.21
C GLN A 144 11.19 -1.65 -1.19
N ASN A 145 11.99 -2.46 -1.88
CA ASN A 145 13.45 -2.39 -1.86
C ASN A 145 14.04 -2.33 -3.27
N ALA A 146 14.39 -1.14 -3.73
CA ALA A 146 15.21 -0.96 -4.92
C ALA A 146 16.61 -0.51 -4.51
N HIS A 147 17.53 -1.45 -4.44
CA HIS A 147 18.96 -1.16 -4.23
C HIS A 147 19.68 -1.17 -5.56
N THR A 148 20.49 -0.15 -5.81
CA THR A 148 21.46 -0.15 -6.90
C THR A 148 22.85 0.10 -6.32
N GLN A 149 23.85 -0.63 -6.80
CA GLN A 149 25.27 -0.42 -6.46
C GLN A 149 25.98 0.46 -7.49
N THR A 150 25.27 0.82 -8.58
CA THR A 150 25.83 1.63 -9.65
C THR A 150 25.70 3.12 -9.30
N GLU A 151 26.72 3.91 -9.60
CA GLU A 151 26.66 5.37 -9.50
C GLU A 151 25.75 5.92 -10.59
N LEU A 152 24.49 6.18 -10.22
CA LEU A 152 23.47 6.74 -11.09
C LEU A 152 23.03 8.10 -10.53
N THR A 153 22.65 9.00 -11.43
CA THR A 153 21.91 10.21 -11.06
C THR A 153 20.43 9.89 -10.86
N VAL A 154 19.69 10.78 -10.21
CA VAL A 154 18.21 10.66 -10.10
C VAL A 154 17.59 10.59 -11.49
N ARG A 155 18.06 11.39 -12.43
CA ARG A 155 17.61 11.37 -13.84
C ARG A 155 17.82 10.02 -14.48
N ASP A 156 18.98 9.38 -14.27
CA ASP A 156 19.27 8.05 -14.81
C ASP A 156 18.31 7.00 -14.27
N VAL A 157 18.06 7.04 -12.95
CA VAL A 157 17.09 6.12 -12.31
C VAL A 157 15.68 6.31 -12.89
N VAL A 158 15.23 7.56 -13.05
CA VAL A 158 13.91 7.86 -13.62
C VAL A 158 13.85 7.43 -15.09
N ALA A 159 14.93 7.61 -15.85
CA ALA A 159 15.03 7.17 -17.24
C ALA A 159 14.91 5.66 -17.44
N LEU A 160 15.19 4.83 -16.41
CA LEU A 160 14.92 3.39 -16.47
C LEU A 160 13.42 3.09 -16.68
N GLY A 161 12.52 3.99 -16.28
CA GLY A 161 11.09 3.88 -16.58
C GLY A 161 10.77 3.85 -18.07
N ARG A 162 11.67 4.36 -18.93
CA ARG A 162 11.49 4.34 -20.40
C ARG A 162 11.89 3.04 -21.07
N VAL A 163 12.50 2.09 -20.34
CA VAL A 163 12.95 0.80 -20.92
C VAL A 163 11.85 0.07 -21.70
N PRO A 164 10.58 -0.01 -21.26
CA PRO A 164 9.53 -0.64 -22.04
C PRO A 164 9.20 0.07 -23.35
N HIS A 165 9.54 1.34 -23.51
CA HIS A 165 9.24 2.15 -24.72
C HIS A 165 10.38 2.12 -25.73
N ARG A 166 11.61 1.85 -25.29
CA ARG A 166 12.83 1.94 -26.12
C ARG A 166 13.16 0.60 -26.76
N ARG A 167 13.72 0.62 -27.98
CA ARG A 167 14.38 -0.55 -28.55
C ARG A 167 15.75 -0.73 -27.90
N ALA A 168 16.25 -1.96 -27.85
CA ALA A 168 17.60 -2.22 -27.37
C ALA A 168 18.61 -1.40 -28.18
N TRP A 169 19.59 -0.82 -27.46
CA TRP A 169 20.71 -0.07 -28.04
C TRP A 169 20.33 1.21 -28.80
N THR A 170 19.08 1.72 -28.66
CA THR A 170 18.73 3.04 -29.23
C THR A 170 18.97 4.15 -28.20
N PRO A 171 19.50 5.32 -28.65
CA PRO A 171 19.56 6.50 -27.79
C PRO A 171 18.18 6.88 -27.27
N MET A 172 18.14 7.68 -26.18
CA MET A 172 16.91 8.27 -25.67
C MET A 172 16.33 9.22 -26.71
N SER A 173 15.04 9.07 -27.02
CA SER A 173 14.33 10.00 -27.90
C SER A 173 13.96 11.29 -27.16
N ALA A 174 13.59 12.35 -27.87
CA ALA A 174 13.04 13.56 -27.28
C ALA A 174 11.79 13.26 -26.43
N ALA A 175 10.88 12.43 -26.93
CA ALA A 175 9.69 12.02 -26.19
C ALA A 175 10.03 11.26 -24.90
N ASP A 176 11.10 10.45 -24.88
CA ASP A 176 11.55 9.80 -23.64
C ASP A 176 12.12 10.83 -22.65
N ALA A 177 12.87 11.82 -23.14
CA ALA A 177 13.41 12.88 -22.31
C ALA A 177 12.28 13.75 -21.71
N ASP A 178 11.25 14.07 -22.50
CA ASP A 178 10.07 14.81 -22.05
C ASP A 178 9.29 14.04 -20.96
N ALA A 179 9.10 12.74 -21.15
CA ALA A 179 8.44 11.90 -20.16
C ALA A 179 9.23 11.82 -18.83
N VAL A 180 10.56 11.76 -18.90
CA VAL A 180 11.44 11.82 -17.71
C VAL A 180 11.33 13.17 -17.02
N ALA A 181 11.37 14.28 -17.78
CA ALA A 181 11.26 15.63 -17.23
C ALA A 181 9.89 15.85 -16.53
N ALA A 182 8.80 15.43 -17.17
CA ALA A 182 7.45 15.50 -16.61
C ALA A 182 7.30 14.66 -15.32
N ALA A 183 7.93 13.48 -15.27
CA ALA A 183 7.93 12.64 -14.08
C ALA A 183 8.71 13.27 -12.92
N LEU A 184 9.87 13.88 -13.20
CA LEU A 184 10.67 14.60 -12.21
C LEU A 184 9.92 15.85 -11.68
N GLU A 185 9.25 16.58 -12.55
CA GLU A 185 8.43 17.74 -12.16
C GLU A 185 7.28 17.34 -11.23
N ARG A 186 6.50 16.32 -11.62
CA ARG A 186 5.36 15.81 -10.82
C ARG A 186 5.76 15.36 -9.43
N THR A 187 6.97 14.84 -9.27
CA THR A 187 7.48 14.34 -7.99
C THR A 187 8.32 15.36 -7.22
N GLY A 188 8.45 16.60 -7.76
CA GLY A 188 9.23 17.69 -7.14
C GLY A 188 10.73 17.45 -7.12
N LEU A 189 11.25 16.64 -8.07
CA LEU A 189 12.67 16.25 -8.12
C LEU A 189 13.48 16.96 -9.22
N THR A 190 12.91 17.94 -9.90
CA THR A 190 13.58 18.66 -10.98
C THR A 190 14.92 19.25 -10.53
N GLY A 191 14.96 19.91 -9.36
CA GLY A 191 16.17 20.54 -8.80
C GLY A 191 17.23 19.55 -8.29
N THR A 192 16.88 18.27 -8.18
CA THR A 192 17.78 17.20 -7.68
C THR A 192 18.10 16.16 -8.76
N ALA A 193 17.67 16.40 -10.00
CA ALA A 193 17.76 15.43 -11.10
C ALA A 193 19.19 14.93 -11.37
N ASP A 194 20.18 15.78 -11.23
CA ASP A 194 21.58 15.47 -11.52
C ASP A 194 22.38 15.07 -10.25
N ARG A 195 21.73 14.99 -9.07
CA ARG A 195 22.34 14.46 -7.84
C ARG A 195 22.52 12.95 -7.94
N SER A 196 23.59 12.45 -7.29
CA SER A 196 23.81 11.01 -7.15
C SER A 196 22.69 10.37 -6.32
N TRP A 197 22.17 9.23 -6.78
CA TRP A 197 21.18 8.41 -6.09
C TRP A 197 21.53 8.11 -4.63
N HIS A 198 22.82 7.86 -4.37
CA HIS A 198 23.28 7.50 -3.03
C HIS A 198 23.20 8.64 -2.02
N THR A 199 23.15 9.90 -2.48
CA THR A 199 23.07 11.08 -1.61
C THR A 199 21.65 11.46 -1.23
N LEU A 200 20.64 10.76 -1.76
CA LEU A 200 19.24 11.03 -1.48
C LEU A 200 18.83 10.55 -0.10
N SER A 201 17.95 11.29 0.56
CA SER A 201 17.18 10.84 1.73
C SER A 201 16.24 9.69 1.37
N GLY A 202 15.70 8.99 2.37
CA GLY A 202 14.71 7.92 2.16
C GLY A 202 13.48 8.42 1.39
N GLY A 203 12.93 9.57 1.75
CA GLY A 203 11.78 10.17 1.08
C GLY A 203 12.08 10.62 -0.35
N GLU A 204 13.26 11.21 -0.61
CA GLU A 204 13.69 11.56 -1.97
C GLU A 204 13.85 10.30 -2.84
N ARG A 205 14.44 9.21 -2.30
CA ARG A 205 14.55 7.93 -3.02
C ARG A 205 13.18 7.35 -3.37
N GLN A 206 12.23 7.40 -2.43
CA GLN A 206 10.88 6.91 -2.66
C GLN A 206 10.18 7.72 -3.75
N ARG A 207 10.26 9.06 -3.71
CA ARG A 207 9.75 9.93 -4.79
C ARG A 207 10.41 9.63 -6.13
N ALA A 208 11.71 9.38 -6.18
CA ALA A 208 12.41 9.03 -7.41
C ALA A 208 11.98 7.64 -7.97
N GLN A 209 11.63 6.68 -7.11
CA GLN A 209 11.05 5.41 -7.55
C GLN A 209 9.66 5.62 -8.16
N ILE A 210 8.83 6.50 -7.56
CA ILE A 210 7.54 6.87 -8.16
C ILE A 210 7.76 7.63 -9.47
N ALA A 211 8.73 8.57 -9.54
CA ALA A 211 9.07 9.25 -10.78
C ALA A 211 9.47 8.26 -11.88
N ARG A 212 10.26 7.24 -11.55
CA ARG A 212 10.60 6.15 -12.47
C ARG A 212 9.36 5.42 -12.97
N ALA A 213 8.42 5.11 -12.08
CA ALA A 213 7.16 4.48 -12.46
C ALA A 213 6.30 5.39 -13.35
N LEU A 214 6.23 6.69 -13.05
CA LEU A 214 5.49 7.68 -13.84
C LEU A 214 6.12 7.94 -15.21
N ALA A 215 7.47 7.91 -15.30
CA ALA A 215 8.17 8.02 -16.57
C ALA A 215 7.81 6.88 -17.55
N GLN A 216 7.28 5.77 -17.06
CA GLN A 216 6.73 4.68 -17.86
C GLN A 216 5.39 5.06 -18.52
N GLU A 217 4.75 6.18 -18.14
CA GLU A 217 3.41 6.60 -18.58
C GLU A 217 2.36 5.50 -18.40
N PRO A 218 2.25 4.91 -17.18
CA PRO A 218 1.35 3.79 -16.93
C PRO A 218 -0.11 4.23 -16.87
N SER A 219 -1.04 3.30 -17.14
CA SER A 219 -2.44 3.44 -16.75
C SER A 219 -2.73 2.84 -15.36
N GLU A 220 -1.88 1.91 -14.92
CA GLU A 220 -2.01 1.19 -13.66
C GLU A 220 -0.72 1.32 -12.84
N LEU A 221 -0.83 1.75 -11.59
CA LEU A 221 0.28 1.92 -10.66
C LEU A 221 0.12 0.98 -9.46
N LEU A 222 1.12 0.15 -9.24
CA LEU A 222 1.16 -0.81 -8.14
C LEU A 222 2.24 -0.39 -7.14
N LEU A 223 1.86 -0.18 -5.89
CA LEU A 223 2.77 0.30 -4.84
C LEU A 223 2.80 -0.70 -3.68
N ASP A 224 3.97 -1.25 -3.38
CA ASP A 224 4.16 -2.18 -2.27
C ASP A 224 4.79 -1.46 -1.08
N GLU A 225 3.96 -1.09 -0.10
CA GLU A 225 4.33 -0.43 1.17
C GLU A 225 5.22 0.82 0.98
N PRO A 226 4.82 1.77 0.12
CA PRO A 226 5.69 2.88 -0.26
C PRO A 226 5.93 3.89 0.86
N THR A 227 5.19 3.83 1.96
CA THR A 227 5.29 4.72 3.12
C THR A 227 6.21 4.20 4.22
N ASN A 228 6.73 2.97 4.09
CA ASN A 228 7.58 2.37 5.11
C ASN A 228 8.90 3.14 5.26
N HIS A 229 9.33 3.31 6.52
CA HIS A 229 10.57 4.00 6.90
C HIS A 229 10.62 5.49 6.52
N LEU A 230 9.47 6.11 6.22
CA LEU A 230 9.34 7.54 6.01
C LEU A 230 8.82 8.24 7.26
N ASP A 231 9.29 9.45 7.50
CA ASP A 231 8.72 10.36 8.50
C ASP A 231 7.29 10.75 8.10
N ILE A 232 6.46 11.10 9.09
CA ILE A 232 5.03 11.39 8.90
C ILE A 232 4.79 12.42 7.78
N GLN A 233 5.56 13.51 7.74
CA GLN A 233 5.41 14.51 6.68
C GLN A 233 5.62 13.89 5.29
N TYR A 234 6.71 13.12 5.12
CA TYR A 234 7.00 12.47 3.84
C TYR A 234 5.96 11.41 3.46
N GLN A 235 5.34 10.73 4.44
CA GLN A 235 4.24 9.80 4.19
C GLN A 235 3.02 10.53 3.64
N LEU A 236 2.63 11.65 4.27
CA LEU A 236 1.48 12.45 3.83
C LEU A 236 1.72 13.05 2.44
N ASP A 237 2.89 13.70 2.21
CA ASP A 237 3.26 14.26 0.92
C ASP A 237 3.24 13.20 -0.21
N LEU A 238 3.70 11.97 0.10
CA LEU A 238 3.71 10.87 -0.84
C LEU A 238 2.31 10.39 -1.18
N MET A 239 1.46 10.24 -0.16
CA MET A 239 0.09 9.78 -0.35
C MET A 239 -0.75 10.83 -1.09
N GLU A 240 -0.54 12.13 -0.81
CA GLU A 240 -1.17 13.22 -1.55
C GLU A 240 -0.73 13.23 -3.02
N LEU A 241 0.57 13.07 -3.28
CA LEU A 241 1.08 12.89 -4.64
C LEU A 241 0.37 11.74 -5.35
N VAL A 242 0.32 10.55 -4.73
CA VAL A 242 -0.29 9.35 -5.33
C VAL A 242 -1.78 9.54 -5.59
N ALA A 243 -2.53 10.09 -4.63
CA ALA A 243 -3.96 10.35 -4.77
C ALA A 243 -4.28 11.38 -5.87
N GLY A 244 -3.35 12.31 -6.16
CA GLY A 244 -3.46 13.29 -7.24
C GLY A 244 -3.12 12.77 -8.63
N LEU A 245 -2.67 11.52 -8.78
CA LEU A 245 -2.29 10.96 -10.09
C LEU A 245 -3.53 10.54 -10.91
N PRO A 246 -3.55 10.79 -12.22
CA PRO A 246 -4.65 10.38 -13.10
C PRO A 246 -4.50 8.92 -13.57
N VAL A 247 -4.13 8.02 -12.67
CA VAL A 247 -3.90 6.59 -12.94
C VAL A 247 -4.66 5.74 -11.94
N THR A 248 -5.00 4.51 -12.32
CA THR A 248 -5.56 3.53 -11.39
C THR A 248 -4.45 3.05 -10.47
N THR A 249 -4.64 3.13 -9.16
CA THR A 249 -3.61 2.76 -8.19
C THR A 249 -4.05 1.62 -7.29
N VAL A 250 -3.19 0.61 -7.13
CA VAL A 250 -3.33 -0.42 -6.08
C VAL A 250 -2.13 -0.31 -5.15
N ILE A 251 -2.40 0.02 -3.90
CA ILE A 251 -1.36 0.34 -2.91
C ILE A 251 -1.48 -0.53 -1.66
N ALA A 252 -0.43 -1.27 -1.31
CA ALA A 252 -0.36 -1.96 -0.03
C ALA A 252 0.06 -0.98 1.07
N LEU A 253 -0.73 -0.95 2.15
CA LEU A 253 -0.51 -0.06 3.28
C LEU A 253 -0.58 -0.84 4.60
N HIS A 254 0.14 -0.35 5.60
CA HIS A 254 0.05 -0.82 6.98
C HIS A 254 -0.74 0.14 7.88
N ASP A 255 -0.69 1.43 7.58
CA ASP A 255 -1.38 2.46 8.35
C ASP A 255 -2.84 2.57 7.90
N LEU A 256 -3.76 2.27 8.84
CA LEU A 256 -5.21 2.29 8.59
C LEU A 256 -5.73 3.73 8.41
N ASN A 257 -5.11 4.72 9.07
CA ASN A 257 -5.51 6.11 8.92
C ASN A 257 -5.09 6.66 7.56
N LEU A 258 -3.86 6.36 7.09
CA LEU A 258 -3.46 6.71 5.72
C LEU A 258 -4.36 6.06 4.67
N ALA A 259 -4.72 4.78 4.88
CA ALA A 259 -5.64 4.10 3.99
C ALA A 259 -7.05 4.74 3.99
N ALA A 260 -7.53 5.16 5.17
CA ALA A 260 -8.81 5.86 5.32
C ALA A 260 -8.82 7.22 4.62
N MET A 261 -7.71 7.95 4.67
CA MET A 261 -7.58 9.31 4.12
C MET A 261 -7.47 9.34 2.60
N TYR A 262 -6.75 8.38 2.01
CA TYR A 262 -6.29 8.49 0.62
C TYR A 262 -6.83 7.43 -0.33
N CYS A 263 -7.45 6.35 0.17
CA CYS A 263 -7.99 5.30 -0.68
C CYS A 263 -9.50 5.46 -0.90
N ASP A 264 -9.95 5.29 -2.14
CA ASP A 264 -11.37 5.28 -2.49
C ASP A 264 -12.05 3.98 -2.00
N ARG A 265 -11.31 2.86 -2.06
CA ARG A 265 -11.76 1.53 -1.69
C ARG A 265 -10.65 0.75 -1.00
N LEU A 266 -11.04 -0.10 -0.06
CA LEU A 266 -10.14 -0.96 0.68
C LEU A 266 -10.46 -2.43 0.40
N LEU A 267 -9.40 -3.23 0.27
CA LEU A 267 -9.45 -4.69 0.22
C LEU A 267 -8.61 -5.22 1.38
N VAL A 268 -9.22 -5.95 2.30
CA VAL A 268 -8.53 -6.50 3.47
C VAL A 268 -8.23 -7.97 3.25
N LEU A 269 -6.94 -8.32 3.29
CA LEU A 269 -6.44 -9.68 3.16
C LEU A 269 -6.09 -10.24 4.54
N CYS A 270 -6.58 -11.44 4.84
CA CYS A 270 -6.20 -12.21 6.02
C CYS A 270 -6.06 -13.69 5.64
N GLY A 271 -4.93 -14.34 5.98
CA GLY A 271 -4.67 -15.73 5.63
C GLY A 271 -4.78 -16.05 4.14
N GLY A 272 -4.40 -15.11 3.28
CA GLY A 272 -4.46 -15.26 1.82
C GLY A 272 -5.84 -15.07 1.18
N ARG A 273 -6.86 -14.70 1.95
CA ARG A 273 -8.24 -14.47 1.48
C ARG A 273 -8.68 -13.04 1.69
N VAL A 274 -9.62 -12.59 0.86
CA VAL A 274 -10.32 -11.32 1.09
C VAL A 274 -11.35 -11.54 2.19
N VAL A 275 -11.22 -10.77 3.28
CA VAL A 275 -12.15 -10.83 4.42
C VAL A 275 -13.10 -9.64 4.46
N ALA A 276 -12.72 -8.52 3.82
CA ALA A 276 -13.59 -7.36 3.65
C ALA A 276 -13.18 -6.56 2.40
N GLU A 277 -14.17 -5.94 1.76
CA GLU A 277 -14.01 -5.01 0.64
C GLU A 277 -15.09 -3.94 0.70
N GLY A 278 -14.74 -2.68 0.44
CA GLY A 278 -15.68 -1.57 0.46
C GLY A 278 -14.98 -0.23 0.61
N THR A 279 -15.76 0.84 0.82
CA THR A 279 -15.21 2.15 1.16
C THR A 279 -14.59 2.14 2.56
N PRO A 280 -13.65 3.06 2.88
CA PRO A 280 -13.02 3.10 4.19
C PRO A 280 -14.01 3.07 5.37
N PRO A 281 -15.13 3.83 5.40
CA PRO A 281 -16.10 3.74 6.49
C PRO A 281 -16.83 2.39 6.60
N GLN A 282 -16.99 1.67 5.49
CA GLN A 282 -17.63 0.35 5.49
C GLN A 282 -16.71 -0.75 6.01
N VAL A 283 -15.43 -0.63 5.72
CA VAL A 283 -14.41 -1.65 6.01
C VAL A 283 -13.80 -1.45 7.38
N LEU A 284 -13.39 -0.21 7.72
CA LEU A 284 -12.66 0.08 8.94
C LEU A 284 -13.62 0.16 10.14
N THR A 285 -14.03 -1.00 10.64
CA THR A 285 -14.87 -1.12 11.84
C THR A 285 -14.05 -1.66 13.02
N PRO A 286 -14.39 -1.31 14.29
CA PRO A 286 -13.73 -1.86 15.47
C PRO A 286 -13.66 -3.39 15.45
N ALA A 287 -14.75 -4.05 15.05
CA ALA A 287 -14.83 -5.51 14.99
C ALA A 287 -13.86 -6.11 13.98
N LEU A 288 -13.77 -5.55 12.74
CA LEU A 288 -12.83 -6.03 11.74
C LEU A 288 -11.38 -5.79 12.16
N ILE A 289 -11.09 -4.63 12.75
CA ILE A 289 -9.74 -4.31 13.22
C ILE A 289 -9.29 -5.30 14.32
N GLU A 290 -10.18 -5.63 15.25
CA GLU A 290 -9.88 -6.62 16.30
C GLU A 290 -9.72 -8.02 15.71
N GLU A 291 -10.59 -8.45 14.80
CA GLU A 291 -10.55 -9.77 14.14
C GLU A 291 -9.26 -9.95 13.33
N VAL A 292 -8.88 -8.95 12.52
CA VAL A 292 -7.78 -9.07 11.54
C VAL A 292 -6.42 -8.76 12.16
N TYR A 293 -6.35 -7.74 13.04
CA TYR A 293 -5.09 -7.26 13.59
C TYR A 293 -4.86 -7.63 15.05
N GLY A 294 -5.88 -8.17 15.75
CA GLY A 294 -5.80 -8.53 17.15
C GLY A 294 -5.67 -7.33 18.09
N VAL A 295 -6.09 -6.15 17.65
CA VAL A 295 -5.99 -4.88 18.39
C VAL A 295 -7.37 -4.27 18.52
N ARG A 296 -7.71 -3.81 19.73
CA ARG A 296 -8.93 -3.02 19.95
C ARG A 296 -8.73 -1.59 19.45
N ALA A 297 -9.73 -1.08 18.76
CA ALA A 297 -9.74 0.29 18.26
C ALA A 297 -11.13 0.91 18.40
N GLU A 298 -11.15 2.23 18.52
CA GLU A 298 -12.34 3.06 18.30
C GLU A 298 -12.23 3.67 16.92
N VAL A 299 -13.34 3.73 16.21
CA VAL A 299 -13.44 4.34 14.89
C VAL A 299 -14.45 5.46 14.96
N GLU A 300 -13.99 6.68 14.83
CA GLU A 300 -14.79 7.89 14.94
C GLU A 300 -15.02 8.50 13.55
N PRO A 301 -16.19 9.08 13.28
CA PRO A 301 -16.40 9.88 12.09
C PRO A 301 -15.45 11.09 12.10
N GLY A 302 -14.65 11.26 11.06
CA GLY A 302 -13.81 12.43 10.86
C GLY A 302 -14.25 13.25 9.64
N PRO A 303 -13.65 14.42 9.39
CA PRO A 303 -13.93 15.25 8.23
C PRO A 303 -13.46 14.54 6.95
N GLY A 304 -14.41 13.88 6.26
CA GLY A 304 -14.18 13.21 4.99
C GLY A 304 -13.73 11.73 5.06
N HIS A 305 -13.22 11.26 6.18
CA HIS A 305 -12.77 9.87 6.38
C HIS A 305 -12.88 9.46 7.85
N PRO A 306 -13.00 8.14 8.18
CA PRO A 306 -12.97 7.67 9.56
C PRO A 306 -11.58 7.86 10.16
N VAL A 307 -11.54 8.10 11.48
CA VAL A 307 -10.31 8.21 12.27
C VAL A 307 -10.22 7.00 13.20
N ILE A 308 -9.11 6.26 13.12
CA ILE A 308 -8.88 5.05 13.90
C ILE A 308 -7.97 5.39 15.09
N ARG A 309 -8.47 5.14 16.29
CA ARG A 309 -7.75 5.29 17.54
C ARG A 309 -7.51 3.93 18.19
N PHE A 310 -6.27 3.48 18.25
CA PHE A 310 -5.94 2.22 18.90
C PHE A 310 -6.00 2.32 20.42
N LEU A 311 -6.58 1.30 21.05
CA LEU A 311 -6.72 1.22 22.50
C LEU A 311 -5.60 0.37 23.10
N ARG A 312 -5.10 0.78 24.28
CA ARG A 312 -4.13 -0.04 25.02
C ARG A 312 -4.80 -1.33 25.52
N ARG A 313 -4.07 -2.43 25.58
CA ARG A 313 -4.52 -3.64 26.26
C ARG A 313 -4.81 -3.31 27.73
N GLY A 314 -6.07 -3.50 28.18
CA GLY A 314 -6.50 -3.19 29.54
C GLY A 314 -7.16 -1.83 29.77
N SER A 315 -7.26 -0.95 28.75
CA SER A 315 -8.14 0.23 28.86
C SER A 315 -9.59 -0.20 28.70
N GLU A 316 -10.41 -0.02 29.72
CA GLU A 316 -11.88 -0.06 29.55
C GLU A 316 -12.28 1.10 28.65
N PRO A 317 -13.22 0.92 27.70
CA PRO A 317 -13.74 2.06 26.96
C PRO A 317 -14.34 3.07 27.94
N PRO A 318 -14.18 4.39 27.75
CA PRO A 318 -14.82 5.36 28.61
C PRO A 318 -16.33 5.10 28.56
N ARG A 319 -16.92 4.82 29.73
CA ARG A 319 -18.38 4.69 29.85
C ARG A 319 -18.95 6.06 29.50
N HIS A 320 -19.80 6.12 28.49
CA HIS A 320 -20.55 7.32 28.08
C HIS A 320 -21.56 7.78 29.15
N SER A 321 -21.15 7.96 30.40
CA SER A 321 -22.03 8.38 31.47
C SER A 321 -21.39 9.29 32.51
N ASP A 322 -20.41 10.12 32.16
CA ASP A 322 -20.00 11.22 33.00
C ASP A 322 -19.87 12.52 32.20
N ALA A 323 -21.01 12.98 31.66
CA ALA A 323 -21.17 14.41 31.46
C ALA A 323 -21.20 15.02 32.89
N PRO A 324 -20.26 15.89 33.29
CA PRO A 324 -20.35 16.57 34.56
C PRO A 324 -21.61 17.40 34.54
N ALA A 325 -22.55 17.06 35.43
CA ALA A 325 -23.74 17.87 35.66
C ALA A 325 -23.27 19.32 35.87
N ALA A 326 -23.75 20.20 34.99
CA ALA A 326 -23.49 21.62 35.08
C ALA A 326 -23.93 22.11 36.45
N LYS A 327 -22.94 22.31 37.37
CA LYS A 327 -23.19 23.01 38.65
C LYS A 327 -23.66 24.39 38.26
N ALA A 328 -24.95 24.65 38.59
CA ALA A 328 -25.55 25.94 38.55
C ALA A 328 -24.66 26.93 39.28
N ARG A 329 -24.12 27.90 38.57
CA ARG A 329 -23.41 29.05 39.14
C ARG A 329 -24.44 29.89 39.91
N THR A 330 -24.47 29.73 41.24
CA THR A 330 -25.12 30.67 42.12
C THR A 330 -24.27 31.94 42.11
N THR A 331 -24.87 33.01 41.65
CA THR A 331 -24.35 34.38 41.68
C THR A 331 -24.30 34.84 43.13
N PRO A 332 -23.17 35.30 43.69
CA PRO A 332 -23.18 36.08 44.93
C PRO A 332 -23.46 37.54 44.57
N GLY A 333 -24.41 38.12 45.30
CA GLY A 333 -24.76 39.54 45.24
C GLY A 333 -23.65 40.44 45.79
N PRO A 334 -23.77 41.77 45.65
CA PRO A 334 -22.70 42.71 45.86
C PRO A 334 -22.56 43.06 47.35
N GLU A 335 -21.34 42.83 47.90
CA GLU A 335 -20.97 43.42 49.19
C GLU A 335 -20.08 44.66 49.01
N ARG A 336 -20.48 45.68 49.79
CA ARG A 336 -20.00 47.06 49.81
C ARG A 336 -18.62 47.20 50.36
N SER A 337 -17.92 48.18 49.79
CA SER A 337 -16.87 49.04 50.29
C SER A 337 -16.48 48.94 51.75
N ASP A 338 -15.17 48.90 52.06
CA ASP A 338 -14.57 50.00 52.82
C ASP A 338 -13.04 50.03 52.71
N ARG A 339 -12.61 51.21 52.50
CA ARG A 339 -11.31 51.86 52.52
C ARG A 339 -10.24 51.29 53.47
N ARG A 340 -8.97 51.26 53.07
CA ARG A 340 -7.97 52.21 53.62
C ARG A 340 -6.64 52.13 52.89
N TRP A 341 -6.14 53.32 52.66
CA TRP A 341 -4.83 53.67 52.17
C TRP A 341 -3.72 53.28 53.16
N GLY A 342 -2.50 53.02 52.66
CA GLY A 342 -1.27 52.97 53.42
C GLY A 342 -0.05 52.69 52.56
N ALA A 343 0.48 53.72 51.98
CA ALA A 343 1.87 54.18 51.89
C ALA A 343 2.95 53.14 51.61
N ASN A 344 3.61 53.36 50.47
CA ASN A 344 5.02 53.09 50.14
C ASN A 344 5.97 53.73 51.20
N PRO A 345 7.29 53.42 51.38
CA PRO A 345 8.26 53.58 50.27
C PRO A 345 9.51 52.67 50.32
N GLU A 346 10.24 52.71 49.16
CA GLU A 346 11.70 52.71 49.00
C GLU A 346 12.48 51.42 49.37
N GLY A 347 13.38 50.96 48.59
CA GLY A 347 14.53 51.40 47.86
C GLY A 347 15.38 50.23 47.50
N GLY A 348 16.06 50.25 46.44
CA GLY A 348 17.46 50.46 46.22
C GLY A 348 18.11 49.30 45.43
N ILE A 349 18.38 49.47 44.15
CA ILE A 349 19.67 49.62 43.44
C ILE A 349 20.70 48.48 43.65
N ARG A 350 20.87 47.70 42.57
CA ARG A 350 22.08 47.31 41.74
C ARG A 350 23.33 46.74 42.46
N PRO A 351 24.22 46.09 41.69
CA PRO A 351 24.45 45.97 40.24
C PRO A 351 24.18 44.55 39.69
#